data_1e675885ffe9c142b21dab0251cfa710
#
_entry.id   1e675885ffe9c142b21dab0251cfa710
#
_cell.length_a   1.000
_cell.length_b   1.000
_cell.length_c   1.000
_cell.angle_alpha   90.00
_cell.angle_beta   90.00
_cell.angle_gamma   90.00
#
_symmetry.space_group_name_H-M   'P 1'
#
loop_
_entity.id
_entity.type
_entity.pdbx_description
1 polymer ?
#
loop_
_entity_poly.entity_id
_entity_poly.type
_entity_poly.pdbx_seq_one_letter_code
_entity_poly.pdbx_strand_id
1 'polypeptide(L)'
;LGLVGSEMCIRDSIKAVGYQWYWGYEYPDENIIFDSYMIDEKDLKENQPRLLAVDNAVYVPVNKVVKVMITANDVLHAWALPSFGVKRDAIPGRINETWFKADRTGTFYGQCSELCGIKHAFMPITVNVVSEEEYNKWLEEAKVKFAKEEINNNIKLAKKIKEIK
;
A
#
# COMPACT_ATOMS: atom_id res chain seq x y z
N LEU A 1 31.93 28.69 -5.16
CA LEU A 1 30.80 28.19 -5.97
C LEU A 1 30.37 26.83 -5.36
N GLY A 2 29.56 26.90 -4.32
CA GLY A 2 28.97 25.71 -3.69
C GLY A 2 27.83 25.23 -4.55
N LEU A 3 27.93 24.01 -5.08
CA LEU A 3 26.79 23.23 -5.54
C LEU A 3 25.96 22.89 -4.32
N VAL A 4 24.89 23.63 -4.07
CA VAL A 4 23.83 23.20 -3.21
C VAL A 4 23.11 22.08 -3.96
N GLY A 5 23.58 20.85 -3.76
CA GLY A 5 22.82 19.67 -4.13
C GLY A 5 21.51 19.75 -3.39
N SER A 6 20.41 19.91 -4.11
CA SER A 6 19.10 19.63 -3.53
C SER A 6 19.13 18.16 -3.12
N GLU A 7 19.39 17.90 -1.85
CA GLU A 7 19.13 16.58 -1.29
C GLU A 7 17.67 16.28 -1.53
N MET A 8 17.41 15.39 -2.46
CA MET A 8 16.10 14.77 -2.61
C MET A 8 15.93 13.90 -1.36
N CYS A 9 15.52 14.52 -0.26
CA CYS A 9 15.22 13.80 0.97
C CYS A 9 14.09 12.84 0.68
N ILE A 10 14.42 11.55 0.51
CA ILE A 10 13.44 10.47 0.59
C ILE A 10 12.90 10.54 2.01
N ARG A 11 11.64 10.94 2.16
CA ARG A 11 11.07 11.13 3.48
C ARG A 11 10.48 9.84 4.02
N ASP A 12 9.85 9.05 3.17
CA ASP A 12 9.14 7.86 3.57
C ASP A 12 9.43 6.70 2.63
N SER A 13 9.63 5.54 3.20
CA SER A 13 9.76 4.30 2.47
C SER A 13 8.50 3.46 2.67
N ILE A 14 7.95 2.94 1.58
CA ILE A 14 6.82 2.02 1.59
C ILE A 14 7.28 0.73 0.96
N LYS A 15 6.92 -0.40 1.56
CA LYS A 15 7.10 -1.71 0.95
C LYS A 15 5.72 -2.25 0.54
N ALA A 16 5.60 -2.61 -0.73
CA ALA A 16 4.42 -3.24 -1.30
C ALA A 16 4.72 -4.69 -1.61
N VAL A 17 3.91 -5.60 -1.10
CA VAL A 17 4.04 -7.05 -1.28
C VAL A 17 2.79 -7.57 -1.99
N GLY A 18 2.96 -8.17 -3.17
CA GLY A 18 1.88 -8.79 -3.93
C GLY A 18 1.54 -10.18 -3.40
N TYR A 19 0.26 -10.43 -3.22
CA TYR A 19 -0.34 -11.72 -2.88
C TYR A 19 -1.48 -12.03 -3.84
N GLN A 20 -1.86 -13.26 -3.97
CA GLN A 20 -3.07 -13.68 -4.68
C GLN A 20 -4.28 -13.58 -3.73
N TRP A 21 -5.14 -12.60 -3.80
CA TRP A 21 -5.18 -11.44 -4.72
C TRP A 21 -5.45 -10.18 -3.92
N TYR A 22 -4.39 -9.61 -3.34
CA TYR A 22 -4.41 -8.37 -2.57
C TYR A 22 -2.99 -7.79 -2.47
N TRP A 23 -2.85 -6.59 -1.94
CA TRP A 23 -1.56 -5.99 -1.63
C TRP A 23 -1.35 -5.89 -0.12
N GLY A 24 -0.20 -6.34 0.36
CA GLY A 24 0.30 -6.02 1.70
C GLY A 24 1.19 -4.78 1.65
N TYR A 25 1.04 -3.89 2.61
CA TYR A 25 1.85 -2.69 2.74
C TYR A 25 2.55 -2.63 4.08
N GLU A 26 3.78 -2.14 4.05
CA GLU A 26 4.60 -1.91 5.22
C GLU A 26 5.23 -0.52 5.13
N TYR A 27 5.14 0.25 6.21
CA TYR A 27 5.88 1.49 6.44
C TYR A 27 6.98 1.18 7.45
N PRO A 28 8.20 0.84 7.00
CA PRO A 28 9.23 0.30 7.88
C PRO A 28 9.66 1.29 8.97
N ASP A 29 9.71 2.58 8.63
CA ASP A 29 10.14 3.64 9.55
C ASP A 29 9.12 3.90 10.66
N GLU A 30 7.86 3.50 10.46
CA GLU A 30 6.73 3.75 11.36
C GLU A 30 6.19 2.47 12.04
N ASN A 31 6.72 1.30 11.67
CA ASN A 31 6.25 -0.02 12.13
C ASN A 31 4.74 -0.24 11.89
N ILE A 32 4.25 0.21 10.74
CA ILE A 32 2.86 0.02 10.33
C ILE A 32 2.82 -1.05 9.24
N ILE A 33 1.99 -2.08 9.44
CA ILE A 33 1.78 -3.17 8.48
C ILE A 33 0.27 -3.38 8.33
N PHE A 34 -0.21 -3.47 7.10
CA PHE A 34 -1.61 -3.77 6.82
C PHE A 34 -1.81 -4.41 5.45
N ASP A 35 -2.93 -5.08 5.30
CA ASP A 35 -3.40 -5.60 4.02
C ASP A 35 -4.44 -4.67 3.41
N SER A 36 -4.47 -4.64 2.09
CA SER A 36 -5.35 -3.81 1.27
C SER A 36 -6.14 -4.67 0.30
N TYR A 37 -7.43 -4.83 0.56
CA TYR A 37 -8.34 -5.63 -0.25
C TYR A 37 -9.29 -4.74 -1.05
N MET A 38 -9.64 -5.19 -2.24
CA MET A 38 -10.69 -4.54 -3.03
C MET A 38 -12.03 -4.59 -2.27
N ILE A 39 -12.75 -3.49 -2.25
CA ILE A 39 -14.11 -3.43 -1.69
C ILE A 39 -15.08 -4.08 -2.67
N ASP A 40 -15.91 -5.00 -2.19
CA ASP A 40 -16.98 -5.60 -2.99
C ASP A 40 -18.00 -4.55 -3.42
N GLU A 41 -18.57 -4.73 -4.61
CA GLU A 41 -19.52 -3.75 -5.22
C GLU A 41 -20.70 -3.41 -4.31
N LYS A 42 -21.20 -4.38 -3.55
CA LYS A 42 -22.31 -4.20 -2.58
C LYS A 42 -21.95 -3.33 -1.35
N ASP A 43 -20.66 -3.20 -1.05
CA ASP A 43 -20.13 -2.49 0.12
C ASP A 43 -19.53 -1.12 -0.26
N LEU A 44 -19.56 -0.75 -1.56
CA LEU A 44 -19.08 0.54 -2.03
C LEU A 44 -19.91 1.70 -1.49
N LYS A 45 -19.21 2.75 -1.10
CA LYS A 45 -19.83 4.04 -0.73
C LYS A 45 -20.03 4.91 -1.97
N GLU A 46 -20.88 5.95 -1.85
CA GLU A 46 -21.25 6.86 -2.92
C GLU A 46 -19.98 7.47 -3.51
N ASN A 47 -19.18 7.72 -3.85
CA ASN A 47 -17.97 8.27 -4.48
C ASN A 47 -16.79 7.30 -4.56
N GLN A 48 -16.98 6.02 -4.27
CA GLN A 48 -15.93 5.02 -4.42
C GLN A 48 -16.02 4.34 -5.79
N PRO A 49 -14.94 4.35 -6.60
CA PRO A 49 -14.97 3.75 -7.92
C PRO A 49 -14.98 2.22 -7.81
N ARG A 50 -15.88 1.62 -8.58
CA ARG A 50 -15.97 0.17 -8.77
C ARG A 50 -14.62 -0.40 -9.24
N LEU A 51 -14.19 -1.53 -8.68
CA LEU A 51 -12.95 -2.26 -8.99
C LEU A 51 -11.64 -1.53 -8.63
N LEU A 52 -11.70 -0.33 -8.07
CA LEU A 52 -10.51 0.45 -7.72
C LEU A 52 -10.45 0.80 -6.23
N ALA A 53 -11.59 0.84 -5.55
CA ALA A 53 -11.63 1.15 -4.14
C ALA A 53 -11.12 -0.01 -3.28
N VAL A 54 -10.40 0.32 -2.21
CA VAL A 54 -9.86 -0.63 -1.23
C VAL A 54 -10.29 -0.27 0.19
N ASP A 55 -10.26 -1.25 1.07
CA ASP A 55 -10.57 -1.09 2.50
C ASP A 55 -9.53 -0.27 3.26
N ASN A 56 -8.24 -0.48 2.93
CA ASN A 56 -7.11 0.24 3.50
C ASN A 56 -6.24 0.82 2.38
N ALA A 57 -6.31 2.12 2.17
CA ALA A 57 -5.50 2.83 1.18
C ALA A 57 -4.09 3.15 1.71
N VAL A 58 -3.16 3.31 0.80
CA VAL A 58 -1.83 3.88 1.07
C VAL A 58 -1.96 5.39 1.22
N TYR A 59 -1.29 5.98 2.19
CA TYR A 59 -1.21 7.43 2.39
C TYR A 59 0.22 7.93 2.17
N VAL A 60 0.34 9.05 1.50
CA VAL A 60 1.64 9.71 1.25
C VAL A 60 1.50 11.23 1.36
N PRO A 61 2.54 11.94 1.81
CA PRO A 61 2.53 13.38 1.87
C PRO A 61 2.76 14.01 0.49
N VAL A 62 2.04 15.10 0.19
CA VAL A 62 2.22 15.89 -1.03
C VAL A 62 3.61 16.55 -1.07
N ASN A 63 4.16 16.73 -2.26
CA ASN A 63 5.45 17.38 -2.52
C ASN A 63 6.68 16.71 -1.88
N LYS A 64 6.55 15.48 -1.41
CA LYS A 64 7.66 14.67 -0.90
C LYS A 64 8.00 13.54 -1.87
N VAL A 65 9.25 13.12 -1.86
CA VAL A 65 9.68 11.93 -2.61
C VAL A 65 9.40 10.70 -1.75
N VAL A 66 8.64 9.78 -2.30
CA VAL A 66 8.28 8.51 -1.67
C VAL A 66 9.01 7.39 -2.39
N LYS A 67 9.77 6.60 -1.66
CA LYS A 67 10.40 5.38 -2.16
C LYS A 67 9.43 4.22 -1.99
N VAL A 68 9.26 3.41 -3.02
CA VAL A 68 8.46 2.20 -2.96
C VAL A 68 9.34 0.99 -3.26
N MET A 69 9.43 0.08 -2.30
CA MET A 69 10.06 -1.22 -2.43
C MET A 69 8.97 -2.24 -2.78
N ILE A 70 9.17 -3.02 -3.82
CA ILE A 70 8.13 -3.86 -4.40
C ILE A 70 8.63 -5.29 -4.53
N THR A 71 7.87 -6.23 -3.98
CA THR A 71 8.11 -7.67 -4.06
C THR A 71 6.79 -8.44 -4.11
N ALA A 72 6.87 -9.76 -4.24
CA ALA A 72 5.71 -10.64 -4.13
C ALA A 72 6.02 -11.82 -3.22
N ASN A 73 4.98 -12.41 -2.65
CA ASN A 73 5.11 -13.56 -1.75
C ASN A 73 4.86 -14.90 -2.46
N ASP A 74 4.11 -14.90 -3.56
CA ASP A 74 3.62 -16.13 -4.21
C ASP A 74 3.97 -16.20 -5.71
N VAL A 75 3.33 -15.39 -6.55
CA VAL A 75 3.53 -15.36 -8.00
C VAL A 75 3.99 -13.97 -8.44
N LEU A 76 4.25 -13.80 -9.72
CA LEU A 76 4.54 -12.48 -10.30
C LEU A 76 3.30 -11.58 -10.24
N HIS A 77 3.50 -10.35 -9.78
CA HIS A 77 2.56 -9.23 -9.87
C HIS A 77 3.29 -8.01 -10.43
N ALA A 78 2.59 -6.92 -10.67
CA ALA A 78 3.22 -5.63 -10.93
C ALA A 78 2.44 -4.51 -10.24
N TRP A 79 3.14 -3.71 -9.45
CA TRP A 79 2.58 -2.53 -8.80
C TRP A 79 2.60 -1.37 -9.80
N ALA A 80 1.43 -0.90 -10.19
CA ALA A 80 1.31 0.15 -11.19
C ALA A 80 0.41 1.28 -10.70
N LEU A 81 0.92 2.50 -10.81
CA LEU A 81 0.23 3.74 -10.48
C LEU A 81 0.39 4.72 -11.66
N PRO A 82 -0.49 4.64 -12.66
CA PRO A 82 -0.32 5.35 -13.93
C PRO A 82 -0.20 6.87 -13.79
N SER A 83 -0.95 7.47 -12.85
CA SER A 83 -0.93 8.91 -12.60
C SER A 83 0.46 9.45 -12.22
N PHE A 84 1.35 8.62 -11.74
CA PHE A 84 2.72 8.97 -11.39
C PHE A 84 3.76 8.34 -12.33
N GLY A 85 3.32 7.70 -13.41
CA GLY A 85 4.20 7.03 -14.36
C GLY A 85 4.95 5.83 -13.77
N VAL A 86 4.42 5.22 -12.71
CA VAL A 86 5.05 4.08 -12.02
C VAL A 86 4.45 2.78 -12.49
N LYS A 87 5.32 1.86 -12.90
CA LYS A 87 5.04 0.43 -13.05
C LYS A 87 6.30 -0.35 -12.71
N ARG A 88 6.21 -1.24 -11.74
CA ARG A 88 7.33 -2.12 -11.34
C ARG A 88 6.83 -3.52 -11.03
N ASP A 89 7.56 -4.50 -11.52
CA ASP A 89 7.26 -5.90 -11.28
C ASP A 89 7.52 -6.27 -9.81
N ALA A 90 6.58 -7.01 -9.26
CA ALA A 90 6.67 -7.62 -7.94
C ALA A 90 7.04 -9.09 -8.12
N ILE A 91 8.31 -9.43 -7.85
CA ILE A 91 8.91 -10.72 -8.13
C ILE A 91 9.21 -11.43 -6.81
N PRO A 92 8.75 -12.69 -6.59
CA PRO A 92 9.10 -13.46 -5.42
C PRO A 92 10.61 -13.61 -5.25
N GLY A 93 11.09 -13.34 -4.02
CA GLY A 93 12.52 -13.44 -3.69
C GLY A 93 13.38 -12.26 -4.17
N ARG A 94 12.80 -11.24 -4.80
CA ARG A 94 13.50 -10.04 -5.25
C ARG A 94 12.76 -8.79 -4.80
N ILE A 95 13.51 -7.76 -4.38
CA ILE A 95 12.97 -6.43 -4.07
C ILE A 95 13.35 -5.49 -5.22
N ASN A 96 12.35 -5.00 -5.94
CA ASN A 96 12.49 -3.91 -6.90
C ASN A 96 12.18 -2.59 -6.22
N GLU A 97 12.82 -1.52 -6.68
CA GLU A 97 12.64 -0.19 -6.13
C GLU A 97 12.18 0.79 -7.19
N THR A 98 11.36 1.72 -6.78
CA THR A 98 10.96 2.90 -7.55
C THR A 98 10.73 4.06 -6.61
N TRP A 99 10.47 5.23 -7.16
CA TRP A 99 10.09 6.40 -6.40
C TRP A 99 9.13 7.27 -7.20
N PHE A 100 8.34 8.04 -6.52
CA PHE A 100 7.51 9.08 -7.11
C PHE A 100 7.37 10.29 -6.19
N LYS A 101 6.93 11.38 -6.77
CA LYS A 101 6.58 12.60 -6.04
C LYS A 101 5.25 13.11 -6.57
N ALA A 102 4.28 13.26 -5.68
CA ALA A 102 2.99 13.85 -6.02
C ALA A 102 3.03 15.37 -5.81
N ASP A 103 2.59 16.13 -6.78
CA ASP A 103 2.56 17.59 -6.77
C ASP A 103 1.24 18.18 -6.27
N ARG A 104 0.22 17.33 -6.07
CA ARG A 104 -1.11 17.71 -5.63
C ARG A 104 -1.74 16.65 -4.73
N THR A 105 -2.61 17.08 -3.83
CA THR A 105 -3.43 16.18 -3.01
C THR A 105 -4.54 15.53 -3.83
N GLY A 106 -5.03 14.39 -3.36
CA GLY A 106 -6.12 13.64 -4.00
C GLY A 106 -5.97 12.15 -3.84
N THR A 107 -6.94 11.41 -4.37
CA THR A 107 -6.93 9.95 -4.42
C THR A 107 -6.56 9.48 -5.82
N PHE A 108 -5.55 8.62 -5.90
CA PHE A 108 -5.03 8.07 -7.14
C PHE A 108 -5.17 6.56 -7.14
N TYR A 109 -5.48 6.00 -8.31
CA TYR A 109 -5.79 4.59 -8.46
C TYR A 109 -4.83 3.90 -9.41
N GLY A 110 -4.54 2.64 -9.09
CA GLY A 110 -3.77 1.73 -9.90
C GLY A 110 -4.30 0.31 -9.78
N GLN A 111 -3.67 -0.60 -10.50
CA GLN A 111 -4.05 -2.01 -10.52
C GLN A 111 -2.81 -2.88 -10.67
N CYS A 112 -2.92 -4.15 -10.28
CA CYS A 112 -1.92 -5.15 -10.66
C CYS A 112 -1.80 -5.19 -12.18
N SER A 113 -0.59 -5.09 -12.70
CA SER A 113 -0.31 -5.00 -14.15
C SER A 113 0.59 -6.14 -14.65
N GLU A 114 0.57 -7.29 -13.95
CA GLU A 114 1.13 -8.57 -14.39
C GLU A 114 0.13 -9.68 -14.09
N LEU A 115 -0.16 -10.53 -15.07
CA LEU A 115 -1.13 -11.61 -14.94
C LEU A 115 -0.75 -12.56 -13.79
N CYS A 116 -1.59 -12.60 -12.76
CA CYS A 116 -1.33 -13.32 -11.52
C CYS A 116 -2.41 -14.37 -11.16
N GLY A 117 -3.28 -14.71 -12.09
CA GLY A 117 -4.34 -15.71 -11.91
C GLY A 117 -5.75 -15.17 -12.10
N ILE A 118 -6.75 -15.91 -11.64
CA ILE A 118 -8.17 -15.67 -11.94
C ILE A 118 -8.74 -14.35 -11.39
N LYS A 119 -8.15 -13.82 -10.31
CA LYS A 119 -8.55 -12.53 -9.72
C LYS A 119 -7.54 -11.41 -9.98
N HIS A 120 -6.76 -11.52 -11.06
CA HIS A 120 -5.78 -10.50 -11.45
C HIS A 120 -6.38 -9.08 -11.53
N ALA A 121 -7.60 -8.92 -12.04
CA ALA A 121 -8.29 -7.64 -12.13
C ALA A 121 -8.89 -7.14 -10.79
N PHE A 122 -8.80 -7.93 -9.72
CA PHE A 122 -9.48 -7.68 -8.45
C PHE A 122 -8.50 -7.39 -7.29
N MET A 123 -7.33 -6.85 -7.60
CA MET A 123 -6.34 -6.39 -6.62
C MET A 123 -5.85 -4.98 -6.98
N PRO A 124 -6.69 -3.97 -6.75
CA PRO A 124 -6.39 -2.58 -7.06
C PRO A 124 -5.41 -1.96 -6.06
N ILE A 125 -4.92 -0.79 -6.43
CA ILE A 125 -4.04 0.06 -5.64
C ILE A 125 -4.74 1.41 -5.46
N THR A 126 -4.89 1.86 -4.22
CA THR A 126 -5.39 3.20 -3.92
C THR A 126 -4.37 3.96 -3.10
N VAL A 127 -3.97 5.14 -3.59
CA VAL A 127 -3.03 6.03 -2.91
C VAL A 127 -3.69 7.37 -2.64
N ASN A 128 -3.80 7.74 -1.38
CA ASN A 128 -4.24 9.04 -0.92
C ASN A 128 -3.03 9.95 -0.71
N VAL A 129 -2.93 10.98 -1.52
CA VAL A 129 -1.95 12.05 -1.36
C VAL A 129 -2.58 13.13 -0.51
N VAL A 130 -2.01 13.42 0.64
CA VAL A 130 -2.56 14.34 1.63
C VAL A 130 -1.55 15.40 2.05
N SER A 131 -1.99 16.41 2.79
CA SER A 131 -1.08 17.36 3.42
C SER A 131 -0.15 16.67 4.43
N GLU A 132 0.95 17.30 4.77
CA GLU A 132 1.88 16.75 5.78
C GLU A 132 1.22 16.60 7.15
N GLU A 133 0.33 17.52 7.50
CA GLU A 133 -0.44 17.49 8.75
C GLU A 133 -1.41 16.29 8.78
N GLU A 134 -2.18 16.11 7.71
CA GLU A 134 -3.10 14.97 7.58
C GLU A 134 -2.35 13.63 7.53
N TYR A 135 -1.17 13.59 6.90
CA TYR A 135 -0.33 12.41 6.88
C TYR A 135 0.15 12.02 8.28
N ASN A 136 0.65 12.97 9.06
CA ASN A 136 1.09 12.73 10.42
C ASN A 136 -0.07 12.24 11.32
N LYS A 137 -1.25 12.84 11.16
CA LYS A 137 -2.46 12.39 11.86
C LYS A 137 -2.84 10.95 11.49
N TRP A 138 -2.81 10.65 10.20
CA TRP A 138 -3.06 9.29 9.72
C TRP A 138 -2.05 8.28 10.28
N LEU A 139 -0.76 8.62 10.36
CA LEU A 139 0.25 7.75 10.95
C LEU A 139 -0.08 7.35 12.38
N GLU A 140 -0.49 8.30 13.22
CA GLU A 140 -0.89 8.03 14.60
C GLU A 140 -2.15 7.15 14.68
N GLU A 141 -3.14 7.43 13.86
CA GLU A 141 -4.36 6.62 13.78
C GLU A 141 -4.06 5.20 13.28
N ALA A 142 -3.21 5.06 12.27
CA ALA A 142 -2.81 3.79 11.68
C ALA A 142 -2.04 2.91 12.67
N LYS A 143 -1.10 3.47 13.44
CA LYS A 143 -0.39 2.74 14.50
C LYS A 143 -1.36 2.09 15.48
N VAL A 144 -2.38 2.82 15.89
CA VAL A 144 -3.39 2.30 16.84
C VAL A 144 -4.32 1.28 16.17
N LYS A 145 -4.76 1.55 14.94
CA LYS A 145 -5.68 0.70 14.20
C LYS A 145 -5.06 -0.67 13.92
N PHE A 146 -3.91 -0.69 13.28
CA PHE A 146 -3.30 -1.93 12.80
C PHE A 146 -2.66 -2.75 13.92
N ALA A 147 -2.14 -2.12 14.99
CA ALA A 147 -1.72 -2.85 16.18
C ALA A 147 -2.88 -3.61 16.84
N LYS A 148 -4.08 -3.03 16.90
CA LYS A 148 -5.28 -3.72 17.43
C LYS A 148 -5.72 -4.87 16.53
N GLU A 149 -5.63 -4.72 15.22
CA GLU A 149 -5.97 -5.78 14.26
C GLU A 149 -5.03 -6.97 14.41
N GLU A 150 -3.73 -6.75 14.56
CA GLU A 150 -2.74 -7.80 14.79
C GLU A 150 -3.02 -8.57 16.08
N ILE A 151 -3.27 -7.86 17.19
CA ILE A 151 -3.63 -8.49 18.48
C ILE A 151 -4.88 -9.34 18.33
N ASN A 152 -5.93 -8.82 17.69
CA ASN A 152 -7.19 -9.55 17.52
C ASN A 152 -7.01 -10.80 16.65
N ASN A 153 -6.20 -10.74 15.60
CA ASN A 153 -5.89 -11.87 14.74
C ASN A 153 -5.10 -12.95 15.49
N ASN A 154 -4.13 -12.56 16.31
CA ASN A 154 -3.36 -13.48 17.15
C ASN A 154 -4.27 -14.18 18.20
N ILE A 155 -5.21 -13.46 18.80
CA ILE A 155 -6.18 -14.04 19.73
C ILE A 155 -7.10 -15.05 19.04
N LYS A 156 -7.61 -14.73 17.83
CA LYS A 156 -8.45 -15.65 17.05
C LYS A 156 -7.69 -16.92 16.66
N LEU A 157 -6.42 -16.78 16.24
CA LEU A 157 -5.58 -17.91 15.88
C LEU A 157 -5.31 -18.82 17.09
N ALA A 158 -5.00 -18.24 18.26
CA ALA A 158 -4.77 -18.97 19.49
C ALA A 158 -6.02 -19.75 19.96
N LYS A 159 -7.22 -19.18 19.79
CA LYS A 159 -8.50 -19.88 20.07
C LYS A 159 -8.68 -21.06 19.12
N LYS A 160 -8.48 -20.86 17.82
CA LYS A 160 -8.63 -21.92 16.81
C LYS A 160 -7.67 -23.10 17.04
N ILE A 161 -6.44 -22.83 17.48
CA ILE A 161 -5.45 -23.86 17.81
C ILE A 161 -5.89 -24.68 19.05
N LYS A 162 -6.57 -24.04 20.03
CA LYS A 162 -7.09 -24.74 21.21
C LYS A 162 -8.30 -25.64 20.91
N GLU A 163 -9.09 -25.33 19.89
CA GLU A 163 -10.24 -26.11 19.45
C GLU A 163 -9.86 -27.37 18.64
N ILE A 164 -8.63 -27.41 18.11
CA ILE A 164 -8.10 -28.53 17.31
C ILE A 164 -7.39 -29.59 18.18
N LYS A 165 -7.11 -29.28 19.44
CA LYS A 165 -6.53 -30.21 20.42
C LYS A 165 -7.57 -30.89 21.28
#